data_0a8fce2d1dcfa1a4f87038acddfff713
#
_entry.id   0a8fce2d1dcfa1a4f87038acddfff713
#
_cell.length_a   1.000
_cell.length_b   1.000
_cell.length_c   1.000
_cell.angle_alpha   90.00
_cell.angle_beta   90.00
_cell.angle_gamma   90.00
#
_symmetry.space_group_name_H-M   'P 1'
#
loop_
_entity.id
_entity.type
_entity.pdbx_description
1 polymer ?
#
loop_
_entity_poly.entity_id
_entity_poly.type
_entity_poly.pdbx_seq_one_letter_code
_entity_poly.pdbx_strand_id
1 'polypeptide(L)'
;MSIKATPTPAKALLGPSNHALILIDYQSQMAFATKSIAPELLRNNAALIANGAAGFKVPTILTTVAEKSFSGPMFNEVTDPFPGQKLLDRTSMNTWEDAGVIEEVNRIGKDRLVFAGLWTSVCIVGPTLSALEQGYEVYVITDASGDISTEAHERAVERMIQAGARPMTALQYLLELQRDWARAETYDLTTGIARKWGGAYGIGITYAKTMPSNSALKEG
;
A
#
# COMPACT_ATOMS: atom_id res chain seq x y z
N MET A 1 9.21 -38.55 8.72
CA MET A 1 8.29 -38.33 7.56
C MET A 1 8.94 -37.36 6.60
N SER A 2 9.00 -37.64 5.31
CA SER A 2 9.51 -36.70 4.32
C SER A 2 8.47 -35.61 4.05
N ILE A 3 8.89 -34.33 4.04
CA ILE A 3 8.04 -33.21 3.64
C ILE A 3 7.78 -33.31 2.14
N LYS A 4 6.51 -33.21 1.73
CA LYS A 4 6.11 -33.16 0.30
C LYS A 4 5.60 -31.77 -0.04
N ALA A 5 6.07 -31.22 -1.16
CA ALA A 5 5.54 -29.96 -1.69
C ALA A 5 4.11 -30.16 -2.22
N THR A 6 3.27 -29.17 -2.01
CA THR A 6 1.89 -29.10 -2.53
C THR A 6 1.67 -27.77 -3.23
N PRO A 7 0.81 -27.67 -4.27
CA PRO A 7 0.51 -26.41 -4.95
C PRO A 7 -0.44 -25.51 -4.11
N THR A 8 -0.05 -25.24 -2.86
CA THR A 8 -0.86 -24.48 -1.90
C THR A 8 -0.15 -23.17 -1.59
N PRO A 9 -0.81 -21.99 -1.74
CA PRO A 9 -0.20 -20.70 -1.40
C PRO A 9 0.06 -20.61 0.11
N ALA A 10 1.14 -19.92 0.47
CA ALA A 10 1.42 -19.61 1.87
C ALA A 10 0.28 -18.78 2.48
N LYS A 11 -0.08 -19.09 3.73
CA LYS A 11 -1.13 -18.34 4.46
C LYS A 11 -0.78 -16.85 4.62
N ALA A 12 0.51 -16.53 4.68
CA ALA A 12 0.99 -15.14 4.81
C ALA A 12 0.79 -14.29 3.55
N LEU A 13 0.53 -14.87 2.38
CA LEU A 13 0.29 -14.08 1.17
C LEU A 13 -1.04 -13.33 1.25
N LEU A 14 -1.00 -12.06 0.82
CA LEU A 14 -2.19 -11.22 0.76
C LEU A 14 -3.06 -11.58 -0.46
N GLY A 15 -4.35 -11.40 -0.28
CA GLY A 15 -5.34 -11.53 -1.34
C GLY A 15 -6.48 -10.53 -1.12
N PRO A 16 -7.33 -10.26 -2.10
CA PRO A 16 -8.32 -9.19 -2.02
C PRO A 16 -9.26 -9.26 -0.81
N SER A 17 -9.55 -10.46 -0.31
CA SER A 17 -10.55 -10.69 0.76
C SER A 17 -9.98 -10.89 2.15
N ASN A 18 -8.64 -11.00 2.32
CA ASN A 18 -8.06 -11.46 3.58
C ASN A 18 -7.34 -10.39 4.42
N HIS A 19 -7.44 -9.13 4.04
CA HIS A 19 -6.81 -8.01 4.76
C HIS A 19 -7.60 -6.71 4.58
N ALA A 20 -7.20 -5.68 5.34
CA ALA A 20 -7.59 -4.29 5.12
C ALA A 20 -6.34 -3.43 4.86
N LEU A 21 -6.47 -2.41 4.00
CA LEU A 21 -5.45 -1.41 3.75
C LEU A 21 -5.76 -0.14 4.52
N ILE A 22 -4.77 0.45 5.18
CA ILE A 22 -4.91 1.72 5.90
C ILE A 22 -3.88 2.70 5.34
N LEU A 23 -4.37 3.73 4.65
CA LEU A 23 -3.57 4.78 4.04
C LEU A 23 -3.56 6.00 4.95
N ILE A 24 -2.37 6.33 5.45
CA ILE A 24 -2.18 7.24 6.57
C ILE A 24 -1.44 8.49 6.11
N ASP A 25 -2.08 9.66 6.27
CA ASP A 25 -1.46 10.97 6.22
C ASP A 25 -0.68 11.28 4.91
N TYR A 26 -1.16 10.80 3.78
CA TYR A 26 -0.63 11.21 2.48
C TYR A 26 -1.03 12.66 2.17
N GLN A 27 -0.55 13.59 2.98
CA GLN A 27 -0.94 15.00 2.99
C GLN A 27 0.16 15.89 2.42
N SER A 28 -0.24 16.98 1.78
CA SER A 28 0.64 17.84 0.99
C SER A 28 1.80 18.45 1.81
N GLN A 29 1.53 18.98 3.00
CA GLN A 29 2.57 19.58 3.84
C GLN A 29 3.53 18.54 4.42
N MET A 30 3.02 17.36 4.75
CA MET A 30 3.85 16.23 5.19
C MET A 30 4.84 15.81 4.10
N ALA A 31 4.39 15.78 2.84
CA ALA A 31 5.24 15.43 1.70
C ALA A 31 6.39 16.41 1.47
N PHE A 32 6.20 17.71 1.71
CA PHE A 32 7.28 18.71 1.59
C PHE A 32 8.46 18.44 2.52
N ALA A 33 8.19 17.93 3.72
CA ALA A 33 9.24 17.62 4.69
C ALA A 33 9.85 16.20 4.48
N THR A 34 9.24 15.37 3.66
CA THR A 34 9.73 14.01 3.39
C THR A 34 11.00 14.05 2.53
N LYS A 35 12.05 13.36 2.99
CA LYS A 35 13.38 13.33 2.36
C LYS A 35 13.93 11.92 2.12
N SER A 36 13.31 10.89 2.68
CA SER A 36 13.76 9.50 2.55
C SER A 36 13.42 8.88 1.19
N ILE A 37 12.50 9.48 0.44
CA ILE A 37 12.04 9.04 -0.87
C ILE A 37 11.74 10.25 -1.75
N ALA A 38 11.97 10.15 -3.05
CA ALA A 38 11.62 11.20 -4.01
C ALA A 38 10.09 11.42 -4.00
N PRO A 39 9.61 12.68 -3.98
CA PRO A 39 8.17 12.98 -3.89
C PRO A 39 7.34 12.35 -5.02
N GLU A 40 7.89 12.31 -6.23
CA GLU A 40 7.25 11.71 -7.41
C GLU A 40 7.06 10.20 -7.23
N LEU A 41 8.08 9.53 -6.68
CA LEU A 41 8.03 8.10 -6.42
C LEU A 41 7.04 7.78 -5.30
N LEU A 42 7.05 8.57 -4.23
CA LEU A 42 6.09 8.45 -3.13
C LEU A 42 4.64 8.56 -3.63
N ARG A 43 4.34 9.63 -4.40
CA ARG A 43 3.00 9.84 -4.99
C ARG A 43 2.62 8.70 -5.92
N ASN A 44 3.55 8.26 -6.76
CA ASN A 44 3.33 7.17 -7.71
C ASN A 44 3.00 5.86 -6.99
N ASN A 45 3.77 5.50 -5.97
CA ASN A 45 3.56 4.27 -5.19
C ASN A 45 2.27 4.34 -4.36
N ALA A 46 1.96 5.51 -3.76
CA ALA A 46 0.68 5.73 -3.08
C ALA A 46 -0.52 5.56 -4.03
N ALA A 47 -0.42 6.11 -5.25
CA ALA A 47 -1.43 5.94 -6.28
C ALA A 47 -1.56 4.47 -6.72
N LEU A 48 -0.45 3.76 -6.88
CA LEU A 48 -0.45 2.33 -7.25
C LEU A 48 -1.21 1.50 -6.23
N ILE A 49 -0.91 1.64 -4.94
CA ILE A 49 -1.57 0.85 -3.89
C ILE A 49 -3.05 1.24 -3.71
N ALA A 50 -3.39 2.52 -3.80
CA ALA A 50 -4.76 3.00 -3.71
C ALA A 50 -5.62 2.46 -4.87
N ASN A 51 -5.15 2.60 -6.12
CA ASN A 51 -5.85 2.06 -7.29
C ASN A 51 -5.92 0.53 -7.26
N GLY A 52 -4.85 -0.14 -6.80
CA GLY A 52 -4.85 -1.59 -6.59
C GLY A 52 -5.93 -2.03 -5.59
N ALA A 53 -5.94 -1.42 -4.40
CA ALA A 53 -6.92 -1.75 -3.37
C ALA A 53 -8.37 -1.49 -3.84
N ALA A 54 -8.63 -0.34 -4.44
CA ALA A 54 -9.96 0.01 -4.96
C ALA A 54 -10.41 -0.96 -6.06
N GLY A 55 -9.53 -1.23 -7.03
CA GLY A 55 -9.83 -2.12 -8.16
C GLY A 55 -10.10 -3.56 -7.73
N PHE A 56 -9.36 -4.07 -6.75
CA PHE A 56 -9.57 -5.40 -6.16
C PHE A 56 -10.61 -5.41 -5.02
N LYS A 57 -11.24 -4.28 -4.72
CA LYS A 57 -12.27 -4.12 -3.68
C LYS A 57 -11.76 -4.52 -2.28
N VAL A 58 -10.49 -4.24 -2.00
CA VAL A 58 -9.92 -4.41 -0.66
C VAL A 58 -10.53 -3.36 0.27
N PRO A 59 -11.06 -3.74 1.44
CA PRO A 59 -11.50 -2.77 2.44
C PRO A 59 -10.37 -1.81 2.79
N THR A 60 -10.61 -0.52 2.64
CA THR A 60 -9.57 0.51 2.79
C THR A 60 -10.04 1.59 3.74
N ILE A 61 -9.16 2.03 4.64
CA ILE A 61 -9.34 3.19 5.51
C ILE A 61 -8.43 4.30 5.02
N LEU A 62 -8.99 5.50 4.88
CA LEU A 62 -8.25 6.73 4.60
C LEU A 62 -8.26 7.61 5.84
N THR A 63 -7.09 7.98 6.36
CA THR A 63 -7.00 8.83 7.54
C THR A 63 -6.00 9.97 7.34
N THR A 64 -6.33 11.12 7.90
CA THR A 64 -5.53 12.35 7.90
C THR A 64 -5.25 12.80 9.34
N VAL A 65 -4.21 13.60 9.52
CA VAL A 65 -3.92 14.26 10.80
C VAL A 65 -3.95 15.78 10.62
N ALA A 66 -4.75 16.45 11.44
CA ALA A 66 -4.81 17.91 11.49
C ALA A 66 -4.95 18.56 10.09
N GLU A 67 -5.84 18.04 9.26
CA GLU A 67 -5.99 18.41 7.83
C GLU A 67 -6.15 19.91 7.64
N LYS A 68 -7.02 20.53 8.44
CA LYS A 68 -7.35 21.96 8.30
C LYS A 68 -6.34 22.93 8.92
N SER A 69 -5.33 22.42 9.62
CA SER A 69 -4.36 23.27 10.32
C SER A 69 -2.94 23.07 9.83
N PHE A 70 -2.31 21.95 10.11
CA PHE A 70 -0.89 21.72 9.84
C PHE A 70 -0.62 20.95 8.54
N SER A 71 -1.33 19.82 8.33
CA SER A 71 -0.87 18.82 7.35
C SER A 71 -1.46 18.98 5.95
N GLY A 72 -2.56 19.75 5.82
CA GLY A 72 -3.22 19.97 4.53
C GLY A 72 -4.01 18.78 4.01
N PRO A 73 -4.54 18.86 2.77
CA PRO A 73 -5.37 17.82 2.19
C PRO A 73 -4.55 16.58 1.79
N MET A 74 -5.23 15.43 1.76
CA MET A 74 -4.69 14.18 1.21
C MET A 74 -4.50 14.28 -0.30
N PHE A 75 -3.55 13.53 -0.84
CA PHE A 75 -3.29 13.46 -2.29
C PHE A 75 -4.54 12.98 -3.04
N ASN A 76 -4.88 13.66 -4.12
CA ASN A 76 -6.00 13.25 -4.97
C ASN A 76 -5.79 11.83 -5.54
N GLU A 77 -4.56 11.46 -5.86
CA GLU A 77 -4.22 10.12 -6.36
C GLU A 77 -4.57 9.00 -5.37
N VAL A 78 -4.69 9.34 -4.09
CA VAL A 78 -5.10 8.41 -3.03
C VAL A 78 -6.61 8.44 -2.79
N THR A 79 -7.25 9.62 -2.91
CA THR A 79 -8.69 9.77 -2.66
C THR A 79 -9.57 9.44 -3.85
N ASP A 80 -9.14 9.78 -5.08
CA ASP A 80 -9.92 9.59 -6.31
C ASP A 80 -10.38 8.14 -6.55
N PRO A 81 -9.58 7.10 -6.22
CA PRO A 81 -10.03 5.71 -6.35
C PRO A 81 -11.19 5.32 -5.42
N PHE A 82 -11.48 6.14 -4.39
CA PHE A 82 -12.50 5.87 -3.37
C PHE A 82 -13.56 6.97 -3.32
N PRO A 83 -14.35 7.18 -4.39
CA PRO A 83 -15.31 8.28 -4.44
C PRO A 83 -16.36 8.15 -3.34
N GLY A 84 -16.54 9.24 -2.57
CA GLY A 84 -17.52 9.31 -1.50
C GLY A 84 -17.08 8.62 -0.20
N GLN A 85 -15.89 8.06 -0.13
CA GLN A 85 -15.37 7.49 1.11
C GLN A 85 -15.02 8.60 2.10
N LYS A 86 -15.41 8.41 3.37
CA LYS A 86 -15.10 9.34 4.46
C LYS A 86 -13.60 9.30 4.77
N LEU A 87 -12.99 10.47 4.85
CA LEU A 87 -11.68 10.67 5.47
C LEU A 87 -11.85 10.76 6.99
N LEU A 88 -11.06 10.00 7.72
CA LEU A 88 -11.03 10.05 9.19
C LEU A 88 -9.91 11.02 9.61
N ASP A 89 -10.26 12.29 9.82
CA ASP A 89 -9.31 13.30 10.32
C ASP A 89 -9.19 13.20 11.84
N ARG A 90 -7.98 13.22 12.35
CA ARG A 90 -7.64 13.03 13.75
C ARG A 90 -6.59 14.03 14.22
N THR A 91 -6.36 14.08 15.52
CA THR A 91 -5.28 14.86 16.14
C THR A 91 -4.16 13.99 16.72
N SER A 92 -4.45 12.72 17.03
CA SER A 92 -3.45 11.75 17.50
C SER A 92 -2.46 11.39 16.36
N MET A 93 -1.17 11.31 16.66
CA MET A 93 -0.16 10.84 15.70
C MET A 93 -0.31 9.34 15.45
N ASN A 94 -0.57 8.59 16.51
CA ASN A 94 -0.88 7.16 16.41
C ASN A 94 -2.36 6.98 16.06
N THR A 95 -2.65 6.47 14.88
CA THR A 95 -4.03 6.19 14.42
C THR A 95 -4.76 5.21 15.35
N TRP A 96 -4.03 4.36 16.07
CA TRP A 96 -4.58 3.39 17.01
C TRP A 96 -5.14 4.02 18.29
N GLU A 97 -4.83 5.30 18.55
CA GLU A 97 -5.36 6.09 19.66
C GLU A 97 -6.60 6.91 19.27
N ASP A 98 -7.07 6.79 18.03
CA ASP A 98 -8.29 7.44 17.56
C ASP A 98 -9.47 6.47 17.54
N ALA A 99 -10.52 6.81 18.30
CA ALA A 99 -11.69 5.94 18.44
C ALA A 99 -12.42 5.69 17.11
N GLY A 100 -12.47 6.69 16.21
CA GLY A 100 -13.14 6.56 14.92
C GLY A 100 -12.39 5.62 13.97
N VAL A 101 -11.06 5.63 14.01
CA VAL A 101 -10.24 4.68 13.25
C VAL A 101 -10.44 3.26 13.78
N ILE A 102 -10.41 3.06 15.11
CA ILE A 102 -10.62 1.74 15.73
C ILE A 102 -12.02 1.20 15.45
N GLU A 103 -13.05 2.04 15.50
CA GLU A 103 -14.41 1.64 15.14
C GLU A 103 -14.47 1.12 13.70
N GLU A 104 -13.80 1.78 12.77
CA GLU A 104 -13.78 1.38 11.37
C GLU A 104 -12.96 0.09 11.14
N VAL A 105 -11.81 -0.08 11.82
CA VAL A 105 -11.03 -1.33 11.80
C VAL A 105 -11.90 -2.50 12.30
N ASN A 106 -12.58 -2.32 13.41
CA ASN A 106 -13.48 -3.34 13.97
C ASN A 106 -14.66 -3.66 13.05
N ARG A 107 -15.23 -2.64 12.40
CA ARG A 107 -16.33 -2.81 11.43
C ARG A 107 -15.88 -3.63 10.21
N ILE A 108 -14.66 -3.41 9.73
CA ILE A 108 -14.08 -4.18 8.62
C ILE A 108 -13.79 -5.62 9.04
N GLY A 109 -13.34 -5.86 10.27
CA GLY A 109 -13.18 -7.19 10.87
C GLY A 109 -12.15 -8.07 10.13
N LYS A 110 -11.01 -7.52 9.75
CA LYS A 110 -9.89 -8.28 9.18
C LYS A 110 -8.77 -8.43 10.20
N ASP A 111 -8.23 -9.63 10.33
CA ASP A 111 -7.11 -9.93 11.21
C ASP A 111 -5.75 -9.49 10.63
N ARG A 112 -5.70 -9.13 9.34
CA ARG A 112 -4.52 -8.64 8.64
C ARG A 112 -4.71 -7.20 8.23
N LEU A 113 -3.70 -6.40 8.54
CA LEU A 113 -3.67 -4.98 8.25
C LEU A 113 -2.42 -4.64 7.44
N VAL A 114 -2.60 -3.82 6.42
CA VAL A 114 -1.51 -3.29 5.60
C VAL A 114 -1.46 -1.78 5.82
N PHE A 115 -0.32 -1.27 6.26
CA PHE A 115 -0.12 0.15 6.49
C PHE A 115 0.82 0.76 5.44
N ALA A 116 0.53 1.98 5.04
CA ALA A 116 1.42 2.84 4.26
C ALA A 116 1.09 4.32 4.49
N GLY A 117 2.07 5.19 4.43
CA GLY A 117 1.84 6.62 4.60
C GLY A 117 3.00 7.42 5.21
N LEU A 118 2.70 8.55 5.79
CA LEU A 118 3.63 9.55 6.32
C LEU A 118 3.34 9.90 7.79
N TRP A 119 4.37 10.07 8.65
CA TRP A 119 5.77 9.68 8.42
C TRP A 119 6.01 8.31 9.04
N THR A 120 6.95 7.58 8.46
CA THR A 120 7.21 6.18 8.84
C THR A 120 7.52 6.05 10.32
N SER A 121 8.38 6.92 10.88
CA SER A 121 8.80 6.86 12.29
C SER A 121 7.75 7.34 13.29
N VAL A 122 6.64 7.90 12.84
CA VAL A 122 5.60 8.46 13.70
C VAL A 122 4.26 7.76 13.45
N CYS A 123 3.58 8.15 12.37
CA CYS A 123 2.21 7.73 12.13
C CYS A 123 2.09 6.29 11.57
N ILE A 124 3.21 5.67 11.17
CA ILE A 124 3.22 4.26 10.74
C ILE A 124 3.73 3.33 11.85
N VAL A 125 4.81 3.68 12.53
CA VAL A 125 5.33 2.89 13.68
C VAL A 125 4.28 2.75 14.77
N GLY A 126 3.61 3.83 15.17
CA GLY A 126 2.63 3.82 16.25
C GLY A 126 1.54 2.76 16.08
N PRO A 127 0.71 2.85 15.03
CA PRO A 127 -0.35 1.87 14.81
C PRO A 127 0.18 0.46 14.51
N THR A 128 1.36 0.34 13.86
CA THR A 128 1.97 -0.97 13.61
C THR A 128 2.25 -1.71 14.92
N LEU A 129 2.91 -1.05 15.88
CA LEU A 129 3.22 -1.67 17.17
C LEU A 129 1.95 -1.96 17.96
N SER A 130 1.02 -1.02 18.01
CA SER A 130 -0.25 -1.19 18.72
C SER A 130 -1.10 -2.34 18.17
N ALA A 131 -1.18 -2.46 16.84
CA ALA A 131 -1.92 -3.54 16.19
C ALA A 131 -1.26 -4.91 16.43
N LEU A 132 0.08 -5.00 16.35
CA LEU A 132 0.82 -6.23 16.65
C LEU A 132 0.60 -6.69 18.08
N GLU A 133 0.62 -5.78 19.08
CA GLU A 133 0.35 -6.10 20.48
C GLU A 133 -1.07 -6.63 20.70
N GLN A 134 -2.02 -6.22 19.87
CA GLN A 134 -3.41 -6.71 19.92
C GLN A 134 -3.63 -8.00 19.10
N GLY A 135 -2.57 -8.55 18.50
CA GLY A 135 -2.59 -9.84 17.80
C GLY A 135 -2.93 -9.79 16.31
N TYR A 136 -2.96 -8.61 15.70
CA TYR A 136 -3.09 -8.49 14.25
C TYR A 136 -1.82 -8.94 13.52
N GLU A 137 -1.99 -9.53 12.34
CA GLU A 137 -0.88 -9.67 11.39
C GLU A 137 -0.70 -8.35 10.62
N VAL A 138 0.47 -7.73 10.76
CA VAL A 138 0.72 -6.40 10.17
C VAL A 138 1.74 -6.47 9.05
N TYR A 139 1.41 -5.82 7.94
CA TYR A 139 2.28 -5.59 6.79
C TYR A 139 2.52 -4.09 6.62
N VAL A 140 3.70 -3.70 6.17
CA VAL A 140 4.04 -2.30 5.91
C VAL A 140 4.61 -2.16 4.51
N ILE A 141 4.03 -1.28 3.69
CA ILE A 141 4.52 -0.99 2.35
C ILE A 141 5.56 0.12 2.45
N THR A 142 6.83 -0.28 2.46
CA THR A 142 7.94 0.61 2.82
C THR A 142 8.27 1.64 1.75
N ASP A 143 8.17 1.29 0.47
CA ASP A 143 8.41 2.21 -0.65
C ASP A 143 7.19 3.10 -1.01
N ALA A 144 6.06 2.89 -0.32
CA ALA A 144 4.93 3.82 -0.29
C ALA A 144 4.85 4.58 1.03
N SER A 145 5.88 4.51 1.86
CA SER A 145 6.03 5.27 3.10
C SER A 145 7.28 6.13 3.04
N GLY A 146 7.29 7.23 3.78
CA GLY A 146 8.43 8.14 3.78
C GLY A 146 8.60 8.87 5.10
N ASP A 147 9.75 9.50 5.28
CA ASP A 147 10.13 10.22 6.50
C ASP A 147 11.00 11.44 6.22
N ILE A 148 11.25 12.24 7.23
CA ILE A 148 12.08 13.47 7.15
C ILE A 148 13.55 13.20 6.82
N SER A 149 14.02 11.97 6.99
CA SER A 149 15.36 11.51 6.61
C SER A 149 15.35 10.01 6.31
N THR A 150 16.37 9.57 5.55
CA THR A 150 16.59 8.12 5.30
C THR A 150 16.81 7.36 6.60
N GLU A 151 17.62 7.91 7.52
CA GLU A 151 17.88 7.28 8.84
C GLU A 151 16.57 7.09 9.62
N ALA A 152 15.70 8.10 9.69
CA ALA A 152 14.42 8.00 10.40
C ALA A 152 13.53 6.91 9.81
N HIS A 153 13.46 6.85 8.47
CA HIS A 153 12.71 5.81 7.76
C HIS A 153 13.25 4.40 8.04
N GLU A 154 14.54 4.19 7.86
CA GLU A 154 15.19 2.89 8.02
C GLU A 154 15.06 2.36 9.44
N ARG A 155 15.35 3.20 10.46
CA ARG A 155 15.21 2.81 11.87
C ARG A 155 13.76 2.47 12.23
N ALA A 156 12.81 3.20 11.67
CA ALA A 156 11.40 2.90 11.86
C ALA A 156 11.00 1.55 11.26
N VAL A 157 11.43 1.29 10.02
CA VAL A 157 11.18 0.00 9.34
C VAL A 157 11.82 -1.16 10.12
N GLU A 158 13.08 -1.03 10.55
CA GLU A 158 13.74 -2.04 11.36
C GLU A 158 13.00 -2.31 12.67
N ARG A 159 12.56 -1.25 13.37
CA ARG A 159 11.81 -1.39 14.62
C ARG A 159 10.50 -2.16 14.41
N MET A 160 9.78 -1.87 13.33
CA MET A 160 8.54 -2.59 13.01
C MET A 160 8.79 -4.05 12.67
N ILE A 161 9.86 -4.35 11.90
CA ILE A 161 10.26 -5.73 11.58
C ILE A 161 10.63 -6.50 12.85
N GLN A 162 11.41 -5.91 13.75
CA GLN A 162 11.79 -6.52 15.03
C GLN A 162 10.56 -6.83 15.90
N ALA A 163 9.52 -6.02 15.82
CA ALA A 163 8.25 -6.25 16.50
C ALA A 163 7.36 -7.31 15.83
N GLY A 164 7.69 -7.76 14.62
CA GLY A 164 6.95 -8.80 13.90
C GLY A 164 6.19 -8.33 12.67
N ALA A 165 6.29 -7.05 12.27
CA ALA A 165 5.70 -6.58 11.03
C ALA A 165 6.41 -7.16 9.80
N ARG A 166 5.67 -7.33 8.71
CA ARG A 166 6.16 -7.88 7.44
C ARG A 166 6.31 -6.76 6.42
N PRO A 167 7.55 -6.41 6.00
CA PRO A 167 7.76 -5.39 4.99
C PRO A 167 7.40 -5.91 3.60
N MET A 168 6.90 -5.02 2.76
CA MET A 168 6.66 -5.28 1.34
C MET A 168 6.77 -4.00 0.52
N THR A 169 6.73 -4.12 -0.81
CA THR A 169 6.74 -2.99 -1.73
C THR A 169 5.38 -2.78 -2.40
N ALA A 170 5.15 -1.59 -2.94
CA ALA A 170 3.90 -1.25 -3.61
C ALA A 170 3.60 -2.16 -4.80
N LEU A 171 4.60 -2.43 -5.64
CA LEU A 171 4.43 -3.35 -6.78
C LEU A 171 4.19 -4.80 -6.31
N GLN A 172 4.88 -5.25 -5.27
CA GLN A 172 4.63 -6.56 -4.67
C GLN A 172 3.18 -6.66 -4.20
N TYR A 173 2.65 -5.64 -3.52
CA TYR A 173 1.25 -5.60 -3.08
C TYR A 173 0.28 -5.80 -4.24
N LEU A 174 0.41 -5.03 -5.33
CA LEU A 174 -0.44 -5.18 -6.51
C LEU A 174 -0.36 -6.59 -7.11
N LEU A 175 0.86 -7.13 -7.23
CA LEU A 175 1.08 -8.44 -7.86
C LEU A 175 0.67 -9.60 -6.95
N GLU A 176 0.70 -9.45 -5.63
CA GLU A 176 0.10 -10.42 -4.70
C GLU A 176 -1.44 -10.46 -4.83
N LEU A 177 -2.10 -9.33 -5.10
CA LEU A 177 -3.54 -9.30 -5.37
C LEU A 177 -3.89 -10.04 -6.65
N GLN A 178 -3.14 -9.84 -7.73
CA GLN A 178 -3.30 -10.55 -9.00
C GLN A 178 -2.91 -12.02 -8.87
N ARG A 179 -1.73 -12.30 -8.38
CA ARG A 179 -1.11 -13.59 -8.08
C ARG A 179 -0.97 -14.57 -9.25
N ASP A 180 -1.87 -14.53 -10.23
CA ASP A 180 -1.87 -15.45 -11.37
C ASP A 180 -2.32 -14.70 -12.64
N TRP A 181 -1.48 -14.71 -13.66
CA TRP A 181 -1.78 -14.07 -14.94
C TRP A 181 -2.89 -14.77 -15.72
N ALA A 182 -3.23 -16.00 -15.37
CA ALA A 182 -4.38 -16.72 -15.93
C ALA A 182 -5.73 -16.22 -15.38
N ARG A 183 -5.74 -15.36 -14.36
CA ARG A 183 -6.96 -14.68 -13.86
C ARG A 183 -7.36 -13.58 -14.81
N ALA A 184 -8.11 -13.93 -15.86
CA ALA A 184 -8.50 -13.03 -16.93
C ALA A 184 -9.37 -11.85 -16.43
N GLU A 185 -10.18 -12.08 -15.40
CA GLU A 185 -11.11 -11.09 -14.84
C GLU A 185 -10.43 -9.88 -14.21
N THR A 186 -9.18 -10.00 -13.78
CA THR A 186 -8.40 -8.91 -13.16
C THR A 186 -7.12 -8.57 -13.95
N TYR A 187 -6.86 -9.27 -15.05
CA TYR A 187 -5.67 -9.05 -15.87
C TYR A 187 -5.54 -7.62 -16.40
N ASP A 188 -6.59 -7.11 -17.04
CA ASP A 188 -6.59 -5.76 -17.62
C ASP A 188 -6.57 -4.67 -16.55
N LEU A 189 -7.26 -4.89 -15.42
CA LEU A 189 -7.18 -4.02 -14.25
C LEU A 189 -5.73 -3.90 -13.76
N THR A 190 -5.09 -5.04 -13.49
CA THR A 190 -3.73 -5.08 -12.95
C THR A 190 -2.71 -4.47 -13.90
N THR A 191 -2.75 -4.87 -15.19
CA THR A 191 -1.82 -4.34 -16.19
C THR A 191 -2.08 -2.87 -16.48
N GLY A 192 -3.33 -2.40 -16.40
CA GLY A 192 -3.70 -1.00 -16.53
C GLY A 192 -3.12 -0.13 -15.40
N ILE A 193 -3.28 -0.56 -14.15
CA ILE A 193 -2.70 0.10 -12.97
C ILE A 193 -1.18 0.09 -13.06
N ALA A 194 -0.57 -1.07 -13.36
CA ALA A 194 0.87 -1.19 -13.45
C ALA A 194 1.48 -0.33 -14.58
N ARG A 195 0.83 -0.21 -15.73
CA ARG A 195 1.27 0.71 -16.81
C ARG A 195 1.31 2.16 -16.36
N LYS A 196 0.31 2.58 -15.59
CA LYS A 196 0.19 3.97 -15.15
C LYS A 196 1.10 4.29 -13.98
N TRP A 197 1.23 3.38 -13.02
CA TRP A 197 1.83 3.63 -11.72
C TRP A 197 2.99 2.69 -11.35
N GLY A 198 3.26 1.66 -12.15
CA GLY A 198 4.26 0.62 -11.87
C GLY A 198 5.71 1.00 -12.25
N GLY A 199 6.02 2.29 -12.49
CA GLY A 199 7.37 2.73 -12.80
C GLY A 199 7.98 1.99 -14.00
N ALA A 200 9.20 1.49 -13.84
CA ALA A 200 9.91 0.74 -14.90
C ALA A 200 9.16 -0.51 -15.37
N TYR A 201 8.45 -1.19 -14.48
CA TYR A 201 7.61 -2.34 -14.83
C TYR A 201 6.45 -1.93 -15.76
N GLY A 202 5.83 -0.77 -15.49
CA GLY A 202 4.78 -0.21 -16.35
C GLY A 202 5.29 0.16 -17.75
N ILE A 203 6.51 0.70 -17.84
CA ILE A 203 7.20 0.95 -19.12
C ILE A 203 7.38 -0.37 -19.88
N GLY A 204 7.85 -1.43 -19.22
CA GLY A 204 8.00 -2.75 -19.81
C GLY A 204 6.71 -3.31 -20.38
N ILE A 205 5.59 -3.19 -19.65
CA ILE A 205 4.26 -3.62 -20.13
C ILE A 205 3.84 -2.82 -21.37
N THR A 206 4.05 -1.49 -21.37
CA THR A 206 3.73 -0.64 -22.51
C THR A 206 4.53 -1.06 -23.73
N TYR A 207 5.85 -1.26 -23.58
CA TYR A 207 6.72 -1.70 -24.66
C TYR A 207 6.29 -3.08 -25.21
N ALA A 208 6.05 -4.06 -24.37
CA ALA A 208 5.60 -5.40 -24.78
C ALA A 208 4.28 -5.38 -25.59
N LYS A 209 3.37 -4.43 -25.28
CA LYS A 209 2.11 -4.29 -26.02
C LYS A 209 2.26 -3.55 -27.38
N THR A 210 3.33 -2.79 -27.54
CA THR A 210 3.59 -2.00 -28.76
C THR A 210 4.58 -2.65 -29.72
N MET A 211 5.28 -3.71 -29.28
CA MET A 211 6.19 -4.47 -30.15
C MET A 211 5.40 -5.24 -31.20
N PRO A 212 5.84 -5.23 -32.47
CA PRO A 212 5.32 -6.14 -33.49
C PRO A 212 5.45 -7.58 -32.99
N SER A 213 4.39 -8.36 -33.13
CA SER A 213 4.47 -9.79 -32.80
C SER A 213 5.58 -10.43 -33.66
N ASN A 214 6.38 -11.36 -33.10
CA ASN A 214 7.47 -12.05 -33.80
C ASN A 214 7.05 -12.77 -35.11
N SER A 215 5.74 -12.86 -35.41
CA SER A 215 5.21 -13.31 -36.70
C SER A 215 5.56 -12.37 -37.85
N ALA A 216 5.71 -11.06 -37.59
CA ALA A 216 6.11 -10.09 -38.63
C ALA A 216 7.62 -10.12 -38.96
N LEU A 217 8.46 -10.75 -38.12
CA LEU A 217 9.91 -10.90 -38.35
C LEU A 217 10.29 -12.19 -39.09
N LYS A 218 9.31 -13.07 -39.41
CA LYS A 218 9.55 -14.31 -40.16
C LYS A 218 9.28 -14.21 -41.66
N GLU A 219 8.83 -13.07 -42.13
CA GLU A 219 8.50 -12.80 -43.56
C GLU A 219 9.47 -11.81 -44.23
N GLY A 220 10.68 -11.62 -43.69
CA GLY A 220 11.74 -10.79 -44.29
C GLY A 220 12.98 -11.60 -44.65
#